data_7f04a26265252b1ef6a76a1478f7dd57
#
_entry.id   7f04a26265252b1ef6a76a1478f7dd57
#
_cell.length_a   1.000
_cell.length_b   1.000
_cell.length_c   1.000
_cell.angle_alpha   90.00
_cell.angle_beta   90.00
_cell.angle_gamma   90.00
#
_symmetry.space_group_name_H-M   'P 1'
#
loop_
_entity.id
_entity.type
_entity.pdbx_description
1 polymer ?
#
loop_
_entity_poly.entity_id
_entity_poly.type
_entity_poly.pdbx_seq_one_letter_code
_entity_poly.pdbx_strand_id
1 'polypeptide(L)'
;MTSSRRRFLQTASASVAGAALAATVRAAETPTLGMIFPPANYPVPPEATTLYPSGIRFLAEGVGLEKMTPEEYDRVFVRILPAAKKLAGEGANAISVMGTSLTFYKGAEYEHQLKVNVTKATGLPSTTMSTGIVEGLKAVNARKVAVATAYNEDVSHRLKVFLEESGFEVVSVKGLGIVSFADRGPVTPDELLNFSASVYEGAPKSDALVISCGALKTLELIVPLEKRCKAPVVSSTPHALWASVRLLGLSGHVKGYGTVLAKG
;
A
#
# COMPACT_ATOMS: atom_id res chain seq x y z
N MET A 1 36.84 67.99 -64.52
CA MET A 1 36.61 66.63 -65.07
C MET A 1 36.87 65.62 -63.94
N THR A 2 35.91 65.32 -63.12
CA THR A 2 35.97 64.10 -62.23
C THR A 2 34.57 63.90 -61.70
N SER A 3 33.94 62.83 -62.14
CA SER A 3 32.63 62.35 -61.72
C SER A 3 32.73 61.59 -60.41
N SER A 4 32.00 62.02 -59.36
CA SER A 4 31.88 61.32 -58.09
C SER A 4 30.59 60.48 -58.04
N ARG A 5 30.72 59.19 -58.06
CA ARG A 5 29.61 58.23 -57.85
C ARG A 5 29.35 58.02 -56.35
N ARG A 6 28.23 58.53 -55.86
CA ARG A 6 27.71 58.17 -54.54
C ARG A 6 27.05 56.79 -54.59
N ARG A 7 27.57 55.85 -53.83
CA ARG A 7 26.94 54.57 -53.58
C ARG A 7 25.93 54.75 -52.43
N PHE A 8 24.68 54.47 -52.72
CA PHE A 8 23.65 54.28 -51.68
C PHE A 8 23.82 52.87 -50.98
N LEU A 9 24.09 52.86 -49.69
CA LEU A 9 24.03 51.66 -48.88
C LEU A 9 22.58 51.57 -48.41
N GLN A 10 21.85 50.49 -48.87
CA GLN A 10 20.60 50.05 -48.32
C GLN A 10 20.90 49.15 -47.15
N THR A 11 20.57 49.60 -45.95
CA THR A 11 20.56 48.76 -44.74
C THR A 11 19.27 47.99 -44.73
N ALA A 12 19.38 46.68 -44.93
CA ALA A 12 18.26 45.74 -44.71
C ALA A 12 18.12 45.44 -43.20
N SER A 13 17.04 45.93 -42.61
CA SER A 13 16.66 45.59 -41.25
C SER A 13 16.04 44.20 -41.25
N ALA A 14 16.76 43.22 -40.72
CA ALA A 14 16.23 41.89 -40.47
C ALA A 14 15.41 41.91 -39.15
N SER A 15 14.10 41.85 -39.28
CA SER A 15 13.20 41.66 -38.13
C SER A 15 13.27 40.19 -37.67
N VAL A 16 13.92 39.93 -36.54
CA VAL A 16 13.88 38.64 -35.88
C VAL A 16 12.54 38.53 -35.14
N ALA A 17 11.59 37.84 -35.76
CA ALA A 17 10.36 37.44 -35.06
C ALA A 17 10.70 36.34 -34.06
N GLY A 18 10.85 36.70 -32.79
CA GLY A 18 10.98 35.77 -31.69
C GLY A 18 9.68 35.00 -31.46
N ALA A 19 9.60 33.77 -31.93
CA ALA A 19 8.53 32.85 -31.54
C ALA A 19 8.72 32.47 -30.07
N ALA A 20 7.97 33.12 -29.17
CA ALA A 20 7.85 32.70 -27.80
C ALA A 20 7.12 31.34 -27.77
N LEU A 21 7.83 30.23 -27.57
CA LEU A 21 7.23 28.95 -27.18
C LEU A 21 6.59 29.16 -25.80
N ALA A 22 5.29 29.38 -25.76
CA ALA A 22 4.51 29.23 -24.54
C ALA A 22 4.52 27.76 -24.19
N ALA A 23 5.42 27.36 -23.29
CA ALA A 23 5.35 26.06 -22.63
C ALA A 23 4.04 26.06 -21.83
N THR A 24 3.00 25.41 -22.35
CA THR A 24 1.80 25.10 -21.61
C THR A 24 2.22 24.20 -20.45
N VAL A 25 2.34 24.77 -19.26
CA VAL A 25 2.47 24.01 -18.02
C VAL A 25 1.16 23.22 -17.89
N ARG A 26 1.18 21.96 -18.35
CA ARG A 26 0.10 21.02 -18.13
C ARG A 26 0.02 20.86 -16.61
N ALA A 27 -1.10 21.25 -16.00
CA ALA A 27 -1.32 21.00 -14.58
C ALA A 27 -1.05 19.51 -14.33
N ALA A 28 -0.17 19.21 -13.39
CA ALA A 28 0.17 17.83 -13.08
C ALA A 28 -1.13 17.13 -12.67
N GLU A 29 -1.50 16.08 -13.38
CA GLU A 29 -2.69 15.30 -13.05
C GLU A 29 -2.52 14.74 -11.64
N THR A 30 -3.57 14.81 -10.81
CA THR A 30 -3.56 14.26 -9.45
C THR A 30 -3.21 12.77 -9.52
N PRO A 31 -2.11 12.32 -8.90
CA PRO A 31 -1.72 10.92 -8.92
C PRO A 31 -2.84 10.05 -8.35
N THR A 32 -3.09 8.92 -9.00
CA THR A 32 -4.21 8.04 -8.71
C THR A 32 -3.70 6.67 -8.27
N LEU A 33 -4.11 6.20 -7.08
CA LEU A 33 -3.85 4.87 -6.58
C LEU A 33 -5.06 3.96 -6.83
N GLY A 34 -4.88 2.92 -7.63
CA GLY A 34 -5.85 1.84 -7.80
C GLY A 34 -5.65 0.77 -6.73
N MET A 35 -6.71 0.44 -5.99
CA MET A 35 -6.68 -0.51 -4.88
C MET A 35 -7.61 -1.68 -5.16
N ILE A 36 -7.11 -2.92 -5.01
CA ILE A 36 -7.89 -4.15 -5.21
C ILE A 36 -8.15 -4.80 -3.86
N PHE A 37 -9.43 -4.96 -3.52
CA PHE A 37 -9.87 -5.49 -2.22
C PHE A 37 -10.45 -6.90 -2.32
N PRO A 38 -10.32 -7.73 -1.25
CA PRO A 38 -10.92 -9.07 -1.22
C PRO A 38 -12.45 -9.08 -1.40
N PRO A 39 -13.26 -8.32 -0.65
CA PRO A 39 -14.73 -8.32 -0.84
C PRO A 39 -15.14 -7.75 -2.21
N ALA A 40 -16.29 -8.15 -2.71
CA ALA A 40 -16.82 -7.68 -4.01
C ALA A 40 -17.07 -6.16 -4.02
N ASN A 41 -17.65 -5.64 -2.94
CA ASN A 41 -17.93 -4.22 -2.77
C ASN A 41 -17.18 -3.71 -1.54
N TYR A 42 -16.12 -2.98 -1.76
CA TYR A 42 -15.34 -2.38 -0.69
C TYR A 42 -15.07 -0.91 -1.03
N PRO A 43 -15.51 0.01 -0.19
CA PRO A 43 -15.22 1.43 -0.42
C PRO A 43 -13.74 1.72 -0.19
N VAL A 44 -13.27 2.85 -0.68
CA VAL A 44 -11.97 3.39 -0.29
C VAL A 44 -11.91 3.44 1.24
N PRO A 45 -10.91 2.82 1.89
CA PRO A 45 -10.84 2.78 3.35
C PRO A 45 -10.68 4.19 3.92
N PRO A 46 -11.36 4.53 5.01
CA PRO A 46 -11.25 5.85 5.65
C PRO A 46 -9.81 6.23 5.98
N GLU A 47 -8.96 5.27 6.28
CA GLU A 47 -7.53 5.45 6.54
C GLU A 47 -6.81 6.12 5.36
N ALA A 48 -7.24 5.86 4.12
CA ALA A 48 -6.62 6.46 2.93
C ALA A 48 -6.79 7.99 2.92
N THR A 49 -8.01 8.47 3.18
CA THR A 49 -8.31 9.91 3.21
C THR A 49 -7.89 10.56 4.54
N THR A 50 -7.79 9.80 5.62
CA THR A 50 -7.25 10.30 6.90
C THR A 50 -5.74 10.52 6.82
N LEU A 51 -5.01 9.56 6.26
CA LEU A 51 -3.54 9.67 6.11
C LEU A 51 -3.15 10.63 4.98
N TYR A 52 -3.90 10.62 3.88
CA TYR A 52 -3.60 11.41 2.68
C TYR A 52 -4.85 12.16 2.20
N PRO A 53 -5.23 13.25 2.89
CA PRO A 53 -6.49 13.97 2.66
C PRO A 53 -6.53 14.76 1.35
N SER A 54 -5.39 14.95 0.70
CA SER A 54 -5.27 15.70 -0.55
C SER A 54 -4.11 15.20 -1.40
N GLY A 55 -4.10 15.56 -2.68
CA GLY A 55 -3.00 15.26 -3.59
C GLY A 55 -2.96 13.85 -4.14
N ILE A 56 -3.92 12.97 -3.77
CA ILE A 56 -4.06 11.62 -4.30
C ILE A 56 -5.53 11.32 -4.56
N ARG A 57 -5.83 10.74 -5.70
CA ARG A 57 -7.12 10.13 -6.01
C ARG A 57 -7.04 8.63 -5.73
N PHE A 58 -8.05 8.09 -5.06
CA PHE A 58 -8.15 6.66 -4.74
C PHE A 58 -9.26 6.01 -5.56
N LEU A 59 -8.97 4.87 -6.17
CA LEU A 59 -9.93 4.00 -6.83
C LEU A 59 -9.97 2.65 -6.11
N ALA A 60 -11.12 2.01 -6.06
CA ALA A 60 -11.28 0.72 -5.40
C ALA A 60 -12.02 -0.26 -6.32
N GLU A 61 -11.55 -1.51 -6.36
CA GLU A 61 -12.18 -2.62 -7.06
C GLU A 61 -12.14 -3.87 -6.17
N GLY A 62 -13.20 -4.67 -6.20
CA GLY A 62 -13.32 -5.87 -5.38
C GLY A 62 -13.21 -7.17 -6.21
N VAL A 63 -12.65 -8.24 -5.61
CA VAL A 63 -12.53 -9.54 -6.27
C VAL A 63 -13.55 -10.58 -5.80
N GLY A 64 -14.36 -10.26 -4.78
CA GLY A 64 -15.48 -11.09 -4.33
C GLY A 64 -15.10 -12.28 -3.45
N LEU A 65 -14.08 -12.13 -2.59
CA LEU A 65 -13.77 -13.07 -1.52
C LEU A 65 -14.85 -12.96 -0.43
N GLU A 66 -15.51 -14.07 -0.11
CA GLU A 66 -16.55 -14.13 0.91
C GLU A 66 -16.07 -14.73 2.22
N LYS A 67 -15.24 -15.78 2.14
CA LYS A 67 -14.67 -16.48 3.30
C LYS A 67 -13.16 -16.66 3.13
N MET A 68 -12.45 -16.73 4.25
CA MET A 68 -11.00 -16.95 4.25
C MET A 68 -10.69 -18.47 4.26
N THR A 69 -11.05 -19.15 3.15
CA THR A 69 -10.84 -20.60 2.95
C THR A 69 -10.02 -20.83 1.65
N PRO A 70 -9.34 -21.99 1.53
CA PRO A 70 -8.55 -22.33 0.35
C PRO A 70 -9.33 -22.19 -0.98
N GLU A 71 -10.55 -22.72 -1.02
CA GLU A 71 -11.40 -22.74 -2.20
C GLU A 71 -11.77 -21.33 -2.64
N GLU A 72 -12.08 -20.45 -1.67
CA GLU A 72 -12.41 -19.06 -1.93
C GLU A 72 -11.20 -18.27 -2.45
N TYR A 73 -10.01 -18.50 -1.88
CA TYR A 73 -8.80 -17.89 -2.40
C TYR A 73 -8.53 -18.32 -3.86
N ASP A 74 -8.61 -19.60 -4.17
CA ASP A 74 -8.40 -20.10 -5.55
C ASP A 74 -9.43 -19.51 -6.52
N ARG A 75 -10.67 -19.34 -6.09
CA ARG A 75 -11.74 -18.72 -6.88
C ARG A 75 -11.45 -17.27 -7.24
N VAL A 76 -10.85 -16.50 -6.34
CA VAL A 76 -10.68 -15.05 -6.53
C VAL A 76 -9.31 -14.65 -7.09
N PHE A 77 -8.28 -15.47 -6.97
CA PHE A 77 -6.95 -15.13 -7.51
C PHE A 77 -6.97 -14.78 -8.99
N VAL A 78 -7.77 -15.47 -9.79
CA VAL A 78 -7.91 -15.21 -11.24
C VAL A 78 -8.55 -13.85 -11.55
N ARG A 79 -9.21 -13.22 -10.59
CA ARG A 79 -9.89 -11.93 -10.73
C ARG A 79 -8.99 -10.72 -10.48
N ILE A 80 -7.81 -10.92 -9.89
CA ILE A 80 -6.89 -9.82 -9.54
C ILE A 80 -6.40 -9.10 -10.79
N LEU A 81 -5.95 -9.82 -11.82
CA LEU A 81 -5.44 -9.20 -13.04
C LEU A 81 -6.52 -8.46 -13.84
N PRO A 82 -7.75 -8.99 -14.04
CA PRO A 82 -8.86 -8.21 -14.59
C PRO A 82 -9.15 -6.93 -13.82
N ALA A 83 -9.19 -6.98 -12.47
CA ALA A 83 -9.40 -5.81 -11.62
C ALA A 83 -8.28 -4.77 -11.80
N ALA A 84 -7.02 -5.21 -11.85
CA ALA A 84 -5.88 -4.34 -12.09
C ALA A 84 -5.97 -3.62 -13.45
N LYS A 85 -6.32 -4.34 -14.52
CA LYS A 85 -6.51 -3.75 -15.85
C LYS A 85 -7.65 -2.74 -15.89
N LYS A 86 -8.76 -3.02 -15.19
CA LYS A 86 -9.88 -2.09 -15.06
C LYS A 86 -9.42 -0.79 -14.40
N LEU A 87 -8.76 -0.87 -13.24
CA LEU A 87 -8.25 0.30 -12.53
C LEU A 87 -7.23 1.10 -13.37
N ALA A 88 -6.35 0.43 -14.12
CA ALA A 88 -5.42 1.07 -15.05
C ALA A 88 -6.18 1.84 -16.14
N GLY A 89 -7.25 1.25 -16.72
CA GLY A 89 -8.13 1.90 -17.68
C GLY A 89 -8.90 3.10 -17.11
N GLU A 90 -9.15 3.14 -15.80
CA GLU A 90 -9.77 4.26 -15.08
C GLU A 90 -8.77 5.36 -14.66
N GLY A 91 -7.51 5.22 -15.08
CA GLY A 91 -6.46 6.23 -14.89
C GLY A 91 -5.64 6.07 -13.62
N ALA A 92 -5.56 4.86 -13.04
CA ALA A 92 -4.59 4.59 -11.98
C ALA A 92 -3.15 4.81 -12.47
N ASN A 93 -2.29 5.31 -11.60
CA ASN A 93 -0.85 5.47 -11.84
C ASN A 93 -0.02 4.41 -11.12
N ALA A 94 -0.59 3.76 -10.12
CA ALA A 94 -0.04 2.60 -9.44
C ALA A 94 -1.16 1.67 -8.98
N ILE A 95 -0.86 0.38 -8.79
CA ILE A 95 -1.81 -0.64 -8.32
C ILE A 95 -1.36 -1.21 -6.99
N SER A 96 -2.27 -1.30 -6.02
CA SER A 96 -2.07 -1.97 -4.74
C SER A 96 -3.08 -3.07 -4.51
N VAL A 97 -2.63 -4.30 -4.27
CA VAL A 97 -3.51 -5.41 -3.88
C VAL A 97 -3.70 -5.38 -2.35
N MET A 98 -4.85 -4.88 -1.91
CA MET A 98 -5.17 -4.50 -0.53
C MET A 98 -5.83 -5.63 0.27
N GLY A 99 -5.33 -6.85 0.14
CA GLY A 99 -5.79 -8.00 0.91
C GLY A 99 -4.60 -8.76 1.49
N THR A 100 -4.37 -8.66 2.81
CA THR A 100 -3.17 -9.28 3.40
C THR A 100 -3.16 -10.78 3.12
N SER A 101 -4.18 -11.51 3.57
CA SER A 101 -4.26 -12.96 3.32
C SER A 101 -4.33 -13.29 1.83
N LEU A 102 -5.02 -12.50 1.02
CA LEU A 102 -5.06 -12.66 -0.43
C LEU A 102 -3.66 -12.64 -1.06
N THR A 103 -2.72 -11.93 -0.47
CA THR A 103 -1.39 -11.73 -1.04
C THR A 103 -0.30 -12.64 -0.46
N PHE A 104 -0.40 -13.07 0.81
CA PHE A 104 0.57 -13.99 1.40
C PHE A 104 0.15 -15.48 1.34
N TYR A 105 -1.12 -15.80 1.03
CA TYR A 105 -1.69 -17.12 1.20
C TYR A 105 -0.90 -18.26 0.53
N LYS A 106 -0.31 -17.98 -0.63
CA LYS A 106 0.51 -18.94 -1.40
C LYS A 106 2.02 -18.75 -1.22
N GLY A 107 2.46 -18.01 -0.18
CA GLY A 107 3.88 -17.79 0.14
C GLY A 107 4.51 -16.57 -0.54
N ALA A 108 5.77 -16.30 -0.22
CA ALA A 108 6.49 -15.09 -0.64
C ALA A 108 6.80 -15.08 -2.15
N GLU A 109 7.12 -16.23 -2.75
CA GLU A 109 7.36 -16.32 -4.19
C GLU A 109 6.08 -16.00 -5.00
N TYR A 110 4.93 -16.52 -4.58
CA TYR A 110 3.66 -16.18 -5.22
C TYR A 110 3.35 -14.68 -5.11
N GLU A 111 3.58 -14.08 -3.95
CA GLU A 111 3.37 -12.64 -3.72
C GLU A 111 4.27 -11.81 -4.65
N HIS A 112 5.53 -12.20 -4.80
CA HIS A 112 6.45 -11.58 -5.74
C HIS A 112 5.96 -11.68 -7.18
N GLN A 113 5.57 -12.87 -7.63
CA GLN A 113 5.06 -13.11 -8.99
C GLN A 113 3.75 -12.37 -9.24
N LEU A 114 2.90 -12.23 -8.23
CA LEU A 114 1.67 -11.43 -8.33
C LEU A 114 1.97 -9.98 -8.69
N LYS A 115 2.93 -9.32 -8.03
CA LYS A 115 3.37 -7.96 -8.36
C LYS A 115 3.93 -7.88 -9.79
N VAL A 116 4.80 -8.80 -10.16
CA VAL A 116 5.35 -8.88 -11.51
C VAL A 116 4.24 -9.00 -12.55
N ASN A 117 3.26 -9.87 -12.32
CA ASN A 117 2.15 -10.09 -13.23
C ASN A 117 1.21 -8.87 -13.33
N VAL A 118 0.91 -8.20 -12.21
CA VAL A 118 0.12 -6.96 -12.22
C VAL A 118 0.85 -5.87 -12.99
N THR A 119 2.14 -5.65 -12.73
CA THR A 119 2.96 -4.68 -13.45
C THR A 119 3.02 -4.98 -14.94
N LYS A 120 3.25 -6.24 -15.31
CA LYS A 120 3.26 -6.66 -16.73
C LYS A 120 1.91 -6.46 -17.42
N ALA A 121 0.82 -6.72 -16.72
CA ALA A 121 -0.53 -6.65 -17.29
C ALA A 121 -1.05 -5.21 -17.45
N THR A 122 -0.55 -4.26 -16.65
CA THR A 122 -1.02 -2.86 -16.60
C THR A 122 0.00 -1.84 -17.11
N GLY A 123 1.30 -2.19 -17.14
CA GLY A 123 2.40 -1.25 -17.36
C GLY A 123 2.66 -0.33 -16.16
N LEU A 124 1.98 -0.52 -15.01
CA LEU A 124 2.05 0.35 -13.84
C LEU A 124 2.87 -0.29 -12.72
N PRO A 125 3.55 0.49 -11.87
CA PRO A 125 4.15 -0.02 -10.66
C PRO A 125 3.08 -0.61 -9.74
N SER A 126 3.42 -1.71 -9.06
CA SER A 126 2.48 -2.39 -8.18
C SER A 126 3.10 -2.84 -6.87
N THR A 127 2.27 -2.92 -5.85
CA THR A 127 2.60 -3.44 -4.52
C THR A 127 1.45 -4.27 -3.95
N THR A 128 1.67 -4.84 -2.78
CA THR A 128 0.66 -5.60 -2.04
C THR A 128 0.59 -5.15 -0.59
N MET A 129 -0.50 -5.51 0.08
CA MET A 129 -0.63 -5.27 1.52
C MET A 129 0.41 -6.07 2.32
N SER A 130 0.80 -7.25 1.87
CA SER A 130 1.87 -8.05 2.49
C SER A 130 3.25 -7.41 2.30
N THR A 131 3.54 -6.86 1.11
CA THR A 131 4.74 -6.02 0.90
C THR A 131 4.77 -4.83 1.86
N GLY A 132 3.64 -4.15 2.08
CA GLY A 132 3.56 -3.03 3.02
C GLY A 132 3.95 -3.41 4.45
N ILE A 133 3.57 -4.62 4.92
CA ILE A 133 4.01 -5.15 6.22
C ILE A 133 5.54 -5.38 6.21
N VAL A 134 6.05 -6.06 5.20
CA VAL A 134 7.49 -6.37 5.08
C VAL A 134 8.33 -5.09 5.03
N GLU A 135 7.94 -4.11 4.23
CA GLU A 135 8.63 -2.81 4.15
C GLU A 135 8.53 -2.03 5.45
N GLY A 136 7.38 -2.03 6.12
CA GLY A 136 7.20 -1.41 7.43
C GLY A 136 8.12 -2.00 8.48
N LEU A 137 8.24 -3.32 8.55
CA LEU A 137 9.17 -4.02 9.45
C LEU A 137 10.64 -3.69 9.15
N LYS A 138 11.02 -3.66 7.86
CA LYS A 138 12.36 -3.26 7.43
C LYS A 138 12.67 -1.80 7.81
N ALA A 139 11.70 -0.90 7.66
CA ALA A 139 11.87 0.52 8.00
C ALA A 139 12.18 0.76 9.49
N VAL A 140 11.74 -0.13 10.39
CA VAL A 140 12.07 -0.07 11.82
C VAL A 140 13.19 -1.03 12.22
N ASN A 141 13.88 -1.66 11.26
CA ASN A 141 14.95 -2.63 11.47
C ASN A 141 14.54 -3.82 12.36
N ALA A 142 13.27 -4.21 12.34
CA ALA A 142 12.79 -5.37 13.07
C ALA A 142 13.38 -6.65 12.46
N ARG A 143 13.67 -7.62 13.32
CA ARG A 143 14.11 -8.98 12.95
C ARG A 143 13.21 -10.03 13.57
N LYS A 144 12.75 -9.79 14.80
CA LYS A 144 11.88 -10.67 15.56
C LYS A 144 10.53 -10.04 15.77
N VAL A 145 9.45 -10.76 15.45
CA VAL A 145 8.11 -10.17 15.44
C VAL A 145 7.12 -11.02 16.24
N ALA A 146 6.26 -10.35 16.99
CA ALA A 146 5.02 -10.91 17.50
C ALA A 146 3.89 -10.56 16.52
N VAL A 147 3.00 -11.52 16.22
CA VAL A 147 1.99 -11.38 15.17
C VAL A 147 0.60 -11.65 15.73
N ALA A 148 -0.22 -10.60 15.76
CA ALA A 148 -1.66 -10.67 16.06
C ALA A 148 -2.45 -10.67 14.75
N THR A 149 -3.36 -11.62 14.58
CA THR A 149 -4.14 -11.75 13.35
C THR A 149 -5.64 -11.83 13.62
N ALA A 150 -6.47 -11.55 12.61
CA ALA A 150 -7.89 -11.89 12.66
C ALA A 150 -8.14 -13.38 12.38
N TYR A 151 -7.21 -14.07 11.74
CA TYR A 151 -7.42 -15.33 11.06
C TYR A 151 -7.55 -16.54 12.00
N ASN A 152 -8.03 -17.65 11.44
CA ASN A 152 -7.93 -18.96 12.04
C ASN A 152 -6.47 -19.45 12.05
N GLU A 153 -6.24 -20.62 12.62
CA GLU A 153 -4.90 -21.19 12.82
C GLU A 153 -4.17 -21.44 11.49
N ASP A 154 -4.85 -22.02 10.48
CA ASP A 154 -4.24 -22.32 9.17
C ASP A 154 -3.75 -21.04 8.47
N VAL A 155 -4.61 -20.03 8.37
CA VAL A 155 -4.24 -18.77 7.70
C VAL A 155 -3.19 -17.99 8.49
N SER A 156 -3.24 -18.05 9.83
CA SER A 156 -2.22 -17.47 10.71
C SER A 156 -0.86 -18.16 10.54
N HIS A 157 -0.84 -19.49 10.38
CA HIS A 157 0.37 -20.25 10.11
C HIS A 157 0.98 -19.88 8.75
N ARG A 158 0.16 -19.71 7.72
CA ARG A 158 0.63 -19.25 6.39
C ARG A 158 1.26 -17.86 6.45
N LEU A 159 0.70 -16.94 7.26
CA LEU A 159 1.34 -15.63 7.47
C LEU A 159 2.69 -15.78 8.18
N LYS A 160 2.79 -16.67 9.17
CA LYS A 160 4.07 -16.99 9.84
C LYS A 160 5.11 -17.42 8.81
N VAL A 161 4.80 -18.41 7.98
CA VAL A 161 5.70 -18.92 6.93
C VAL A 161 6.10 -17.79 5.97
N PHE A 162 5.15 -17.00 5.49
CA PHE A 162 5.42 -15.85 4.61
C PHE A 162 6.41 -14.84 5.23
N LEU A 163 6.24 -14.51 6.52
CA LEU A 163 7.14 -13.59 7.20
C LEU A 163 8.55 -14.20 7.40
N GLU A 164 8.63 -15.50 7.69
CA GLU A 164 9.89 -16.22 7.81
C GLU A 164 10.62 -16.32 6.46
N GLU A 165 9.92 -16.60 5.36
CA GLU A 165 10.44 -16.52 3.99
C GLU A 165 10.89 -15.10 3.61
N SER A 166 10.28 -14.08 4.21
CA SER A 166 10.63 -12.66 4.03
C SER A 166 11.80 -12.19 4.90
N GLY A 167 12.38 -13.08 5.72
CA GLY A 167 13.60 -12.86 6.51
C GLY A 167 13.36 -12.41 7.96
N PHE A 168 12.16 -12.64 8.52
CA PHE A 168 11.85 -12.33 9.92
C PHE A 168 11.74 -13.61 10.76
N GLU A 169 12.11 -13.53 12.04
CA GLU A 169 11.82 -14.56 13.05
C GLU A 169 10.45 -14.27 13.67
N VAL A 170 9.48 -15.17 13.50
CA VAL A 170 8.17 -15.04 14.13
C VAL A 170 8.19 -15.72 15.51
N VAL A 171 8.34 -14.89 16.56
CA VAL A 171 8.43 -15.36 17.96
C VAL A 171 7.10 -15.89 18.45
N SER A 172 5.99 -15.26 18.06
CA SER A 172 4.63 -15.68 18.41
C SER A 172 3.66 -15.27 17.31
N VAL A 173 2.70 -16.13 17.03
CA VAL A 173 1.54 -15.79 16.20
C VAL A 173 0.27 -16.27 16.91
N LYS A 174 -0.73 -15.36 17.02
CA LYS A 174 -2.05 -15.70 17.56
C LYS A 174 -3.12 -15.02 16.70
N GLY A 175 -4.22 -15.74 16.47
CA GLY A 175 -5.36 -15.28 15.69
C GLY A 175 -6.65 -15.24 16.51
N LEU A 176 -7.58 -14.37 16.09
CA LEU A 176 -8.94 -14.30 16.65
C LEU A 176 -9.87 -15.42 16.15
N GLY A 177 -9.39 -16.28 15.25
CA GLY A 177 -10.15 -17.41 14.73
C GLY A 177 -11.25 -17.04 13.72
N ILE A 178 -11.20 -15.84 13.13
CA ILE A 178 -12.25 -15.36 12.21
C ILE A 178 -12.08 -16.01 10.86
N VAL A 179 -13.13 -16.66 10.37
CA VAL A 179 -13.25 -17.22 9.01
C VAL A 179 -14.05 -16.28 8.11
N SER A 180 -15.08 -15.65 8.68
CA SER A 180 -15.95 -14.70 7.97
C SER A 180 -16.30 -13.54 8.89
N PHE A 181 -16.10 -12.31 8.42
CA PHE A 181 -16.54 -11.10 9.14
C PHE A 181 -18.05 -10.90 9.06
N ALA A 182 -18.72 -11.45 8.03
CA ALA A 182 -20.18 -11.40 7.93
C ALA A 182 -20.83 -12.20 9.08
N ASP A 183 -20.21 -13.32 9.48
CA ASP A 183 -20.75 -14.19 10.52
C ASP A 183 -20.41 -13.71 11.94
N ARG A 184 -19.20 -13.15 12.13
CA ARG A 184 -18.72 -12.71 13.45
C ARG A 184 -19.11 -11.27 13.79
N GLY A 185 -19.19 -10.42 12.81
CA GLY A 185 -19.27 -8.97 13.02
C GLY A 185 -17.90 -8.29 13.24
N PRO A 186 -17.88 -6.98 13.48
CA PRO A 186 -16.65 -6.19 13.64
C PRO A 186 -15.95 -6.51 14.97
N VAL A 187 -14.62 -6.43 14.95
CA VAL A 187 -13.77 -6.43 16.15
C VAL A 187 -13.77 -5.03 16.74
N THR A 188 -14.07 -4.88 18.03
CA THR A 188 -14.05 -3.57 18.68
C THR A 188 -12.62 -3.05 18.87
N PRO A 189 -12.40 -1.72 18.94
CA PRO A 189 -11.07 -1.16 19.21
C PRO A 189 -10.43 -1.69 20.49
N ASP A 190 -11.19 -1.77 21.58
CA ASP A 190 -10.68 -2.26 22.87
C ASP A 190 -10.32 -3.75 22.83
N GLU A 191 -11.15 -4.57 22.18
CA GLU A 191 -10.85 -5.98 21.96
C GLU A 191 -9.54 -6.14 21.18
N LEU A 192 -9.40 -5.41 20.06
CA LEU A 192 -8.22 -5.49 19.22
C LEU A 192 -6.95 -4.99 19.91
N LEU A 193 -7.07 -3.88 20.66
CA LEU A 193 -5.95 -3.32 21.43
C LEU A 193 -5.47 -4.33 22.49
N ASN A 194 -6.37 -4.85 23.31
CA ASN A 194 -6.02 -5.78 24.38
C ASN A 194 -5.49 -7.11 23.84
N PHE A 195 -6.11 -7.64 22.80
CA PHE A 195 -5.63 -8.85 22.12
C PHE A 195 -4.23 -8.65 21.56
N SER A 196 -4.00 -7.60 20.78
CA SER A 196 -2.71 -7.33 20.15
C SER A 196 -1.60 -7.11 21.18
N ALA A 197 -1.89 -6.35 22.23
CA ALA A 197 -0.94 -6.14 23.33
C ALA A 197 -0.60 -7.47 24.04
N SER A 198 -1.58 -8.32 24.33
CA SER A 198 -1.35 -9.62 24.99
C SER A 198 -0.47 -10.55 24.15
N VAL A 199 -0.58 -10.50 22.82
CA VAL A 199 0.28 -11.27 21.92
C VAL A 199 1.73 -10.81 22.02
N TYR A 200 1.96 -9.50 22.06
CA TYR A 200 3.32 -8.93 22.22
C TYR A 200 3.89 -9.20 23.61
N GLU A 201 3.10 -8.99 24.67
CA GLU A 201 3.50 -9.24 26.07
C GLU A 201 3.89 -10.72 26.29
N GLY A 202 3.24 -11.64 25.58
CA GLY A 202 3.60 -13.06 25.56
C GLY A 202 4.85 -13.41 24.72
N ALA A 203 5.44 -12.42 24.05
CA ALA A 203 6.61 -12.58 23.17
C ALA A 203 7.69 -11.52 23.44
N PRO A 204 8.26 -11.43 24.66
CA PRO A 204 9.08 -10.28 25.11
C PRO A 204 10.40 -10.09 24.35
N LYS A 205 10.77 -11.03 23.47
CA LYS A 205 11.98 -10.94 22.63
C LYS A 205 11.69 -10.36 21.25
N SER A 206 10.46 -9.87 20.99
CA SER A 206 10.08 -9.30 19.71
C SER A 206 10.51 -7.85 19.58
N ASP A 207 11.01 -7.46 18.40
CA ASP A 207 11.42 -6.11 18.06
C ASP A 207 10.23 -5.24 17.62
N ALA A 208 9.16 -5.88 17.13
CA ALA A 208 7.95 -5.21 16.64
C ALA A 208 6.70 -6.09 16.82
N LEU A 209 5.55 -5.44 16.86
CA LEU A 209 4.24 -6.07 16.79
C LEU A 209 3.66 -5.92 15.38
N VAL A 210 3.21 -7.02 14.78
CA VAL A 210 2.45 -7.04 13.53
C VAL A 210 0.98 -7.26 13.83
N ILE A 211 0.08 -6.46 13.22
CA ILE A 211 -1.36 -6.69 13.26
C ILE A 211 -1.86 -6.95 11.84
N SER A 212 -2.30 -8.17 11.57
CA SER A 212 -2.64 -8.60 10.22
C SER A 212 -4.13 -8.91 10.04
N CYS A 213 -4.71 -8.25 9.11
CA CYS A 213 -5.95 -8.35 8.36
C CYS A 213 -6.42 -6.93 7.97
N GLY A 214 -6.67 -6.70 6.68
CA GLY A 214 -7.15 -5.39 6.18
C GLY A 214 -8.53 -4.98 6.70
N ALA A 215 -9.33 -5.91 7.23
CA ALA A 215 -10.64 -5.62 7.83
C ALA A 215 -10.55 -5.11 9.28
N LEU A 216 -9.37 -5.23 9.93
CA LEU A 216 -9.14 -4.69 11.27
C LEU A 216 -8.85 -3.19 11.19
N LYS A 217 -9.59 -2.38 11.94
CA LYS A 217 -9.38 -0.93 12.02
C LYS A 217 -8.26 -0.66 13.03
N THR A 218 -7.06 -0.42 12.52
CA THR A 218 -5.85 -0.37 13.35
C THR A 218 -5.23 1.02 13.47
N LEU A 219 -5.59 1.98 12.59
CA LEU A 219 -4.90 3.28 12.50
C LEU A 219 -4.79 3.99 13.85
N GLU A 220 -5.91 4.11 14.56
CA GLU A 220 -5.99 4.78 15.86
C GLU A 220 -5.36 3.95 17.00
N LEU A 221 -5.08 2.68 16.77
CA LEU A 221 -4.49 1.78 17.78
C LEU A 221 -2.97 1.71 17.73
N ILE A 222 -2.34 2.15 16.62
CA ILE A 222 -0.89 2.06 16.44
C ILE A 222 -0.17 2.78 17.58
N VAL A 223 -0.45 4.06 17.80
CA VAL A 223 0.23 4.86 18.83
C VAL A 223 -0.03 4.36 20.27
N PRO A 224 -1.26 4.05 20.68
CA PRO A 224 -1.52 3.42 21.96
C PRO A 224 -0.76 2.11 22.17
N LEU A 225 -0.70 1.25 21.15
CA LEU A 225 0.03 -0.01 21.21
C LEU A 225 1.54 0.19 21.26
N GLU A 226 2.11 1.12 20.48
CA GLU A 226 3.54 1.46 20.56
C GLU A 226 3.93 1.95 21.98
N LYS A 227 3.06 2.75 22.61
CA LYS A 227 3.27 3.21 24.00
C LYS A 227 3.22 2.04 24.99
N ARG A 228 2.25 1.13 24.85
CA ARG A 228 2.07 -0.01 25.76
C ARG A 228 3.15 -1.06 25.57
N CYS A 229 3.46 -1.43 24.33
CA CYS A 229 4.46 -2.44 23.99
C CYS A 229 5.90 -1.92 24.03
N LYS A 230 6.11 -0.61 24.01
CA LYS A 230 7.41 0.07 23.85
C LYS A 230 8.18 -0.46 22.62
N ALA A 231 7.47 -0.75 21.55
CA ALA A 231 7.98 -1.28 20.30
C ALA A 231 7.17 -0.75 19.12
N PRO A 232 7.75 -0.68 17.92
CA PRO A 232 7.03 -0.33 16.71
C PRO A 232 5.86 -1.28 16.43
N VAL A 233 4.78 -0.73 15.88
CA VAL A 233 3.62 -1.49 15.44
C VAL A 233 3.47 -1.35 13.94
N VAL A 234 3.40 -2.48 13.24
CA VAL A 234 3.14 -2.56 11.79
C VAL A 234 1.78 -3.23 11.58
N SER A 235 0.90 -2.57 10.84
CA SER A 235 -0.45 -3.10 10.59
C SER A 235 -0.81 -3.07 9.10
N SER A 236 -1.80 -3.86 8.70
CA SER A 236 -2.11 -4.10 7.29
C SER A 236 -2.43 -2.82 6.50
N THR A 237 -3.59 -2.21 6.72
CA THR A 237 -4.08 -1.10 5.87
C THR A 237 -3.20 0.15 5.93
N PRO A 238 -2.82 0.69 7.11
CA PRO A 238 -2.00 1.89 7.17
C PRO A 238 -0.65 1.76 6.47
N HIS A 239 0.03 0.62 6.65
CA HIS A 239 1.37 0.41 6.07
C HIS A 239 1.32 0.00 4.61
N ALA A 240 0.23 -0.64 4.16
CA ALA A 240 -0.01 -0.84 2.74
C ALA A 240 -0.24 0.49 2.01
N LEU A 241 -0.99 1.42 2.59
CA LEU A 241 -1.16 2.76 2.05
C LEU A 241 0.17 3.52 2.00
N TRP A 242 0.94 3.49 3.08
CA TRP A 242 2.27 4.09 3.15
C TRP A 242 3.22 3.55 2.06
N ALA A 243 3.27 2.24 1.84
CA ALA A 243 4.07 1.64 0.78
C ALA A 243 3.52 2.01 -0.62
N SER A 244 2.19 2.05 -0.78
CA SER A 244 1.53 2.31 -2.05
C SER A 244 1.72 3.75 -2.55
N VAL A 245 1.62 4.74 -1.66
CA VAL A 245 1.79 6.15 -2.06
C VAL A 245 3.22 6.46 -2.48
N ARG A 246 4.20 5.71 -1.99
CA ARG A 246 5.60 5.83 -2.43
C ARG A 246 5.80 5.39 -3.88
N LEU A 247 4.98 4.49 -4.41
CA LEU A 247 4.98 4.15 -5.84
C LEU A 247 4.52 5.33 -6.72
N LEU A 248 3.78 6.27 -6.16
CA LEU A 248 3.37 7.51 -6.84
C LEU A 248 4.44 8.61 -6.76
N GLY A 249 5.65 8.32 -6.22
CA GLY A 249 6.71 9.30 -6.01
C GLY A 249 6.50 10.22 -4.81
N LEU A 250 5.55 9.90 -3.93
CA LEU A 250 5.27 10.65 -2.71
C LEU A 250 6.05 10.07 -1.53
N SER A 251 6.33 10.88 -0.50
CA SER A 251 7.15 10.42 0.62
C SER A 251 6.48 9.36 1.50
N GLY A 252 5.17 9.30 1.51
CA GLY A 252 4.41 8.45 2.44
C GLY A 252 4.42 8.94 3.90
N HIS A 253 5.18 10.00 4.21
CA HIS A 253 5.37 10.53 5.57
C HIS A 253 4.08 11.11 6.16
N VAL A 254 3.64 10.57 7.30
CA VAL A 254 2.50 11.08 8.06
C VAL A 254 2.84 11.08 9.56
N LYS A 255 2.76 12.26 10.19
CA LYS A 255 3.01 12.41 11.64
C LYS A 255 1.80 11.99 12.45
N GLY A 256 2.05 11.45 13.64
CA GLY A 256 0.99 11.18 14.65
C GLY A 256 0.37 9.79 14.56
N TYR A 257 0.78 8.94 13.60
CA TYR A 257 0.25 7.61 13.40
C TYR A 257 1.29 6.48 13.55
N GLY A 258 2.28 6.69 14.39
CA GLY A 258 3.27 5.69 14.77
C GLY A 258 4.62 5.83 14.07
N THR A 259 5.54 4.96 14.48
CA THR A 259 6.97 5.07 14.16
C THR A 259 7.25 4.88 12.67
N VAL A 260 6.59 3.94 11.99
CA VAL A 260 6.83 3.67 10.56
C VAL A 260 6.32 4.80 9.68
N LEU A 261 5.06 5.22 9.89
CA LEU A 261 4.42 6.29 9.09
C LEU A 261 5.14 7.64 9.24
N ALA A 262 5.85 7.84 10.35
CA ALA A 262 6.68 9.03 10.56
C ALA A 262 8.03 8.99 9.83
N LYS A 263 8.37 7.92 9.12
CA LYS A 263 9.67 7.79 8.43
C LYS A 263 9.63 8.16 6.94
N GLY A 264 8.53 8.15 6.28
CA GLY A 264 8.43 8.56 4.87
C GLY A 264 9.19 7.68 3.89
#